data_a1b32d87d781344030712af5e20dc083
#
_entry.id   a1b32d87d781344030712af5e20dc083
#
_cell.length_a   1.000
_cell.length_b   1.000
_cell.length_c   1.000
_cell.angle_alpha   90.00
_cell.angle_beta   90.00
_cell.angle_gamma   90.00
#
_symmetry.space_group_name_H-M   'P 1'
#
loop_
_entity.id
_entity.type
_entity.pdbx_description
1 polymer ?
#
loop_
_entity_poly.entity_id
_entity_poly.type
_entity_poly.pdbx_seq_one_letter_code
_entity_poly.pdbx_strand_id
1 'polypeptide(L)'
;DVCVLNYEDAETRSFSEKTKAVVLFFSSQRKLDRGVYLENDVITYAEEGKRVEICHVDELKLLGVHNYENVMAAVGMAIAYHVPVEIIRQSVKRFGGVEHRIEYVCEKNGVVYYNDSKGTNPDAAIKAISAMNRPTYLIGGGYDKDASYEEWIQSFEGKVRKLVLIGQTKEKIAETAKLCGFNDTILADSLDEAVSICSKQAKDGEAVLLSPACASWGMFKNYEERGDKFKELVNAL
;
A
#
# COMPACT_ATOMS: atom_id res chain seq x y z
N ASP A 1 -9.48 25.16 17.94
CA ASP A 1 -8.91 24.40 16.78
C ASP A 1 -8.06 23.26 17.32
N VAL A 2 -7.99 22.15 16.57
CA VAL A 2 -7.14 20.99 16.86
C VAL A 2 -6.20 20.76 15.66
N CYS A 3 -4.95 20.40 15.94
CA CYS A 3 -3.94 20.03 14.97
C CYS A 3 -3.52 18.57 15.20
N VAL A 4 -3.68 17.71 14.20
CA VAL A 4 -3.29 16.30 14.27
C VAL A 4 -1.94 16.11 13.59
N LEU A 5 -0.94 15.64 14.35
CA LEU A 5 0.46 15.58 13.92
C LEU A 5 1.06 14.19 14.08
N ASN A 6 1.94 13.81 13.14
CA ASN A 6 2.76 12.60 13.28
C ASN A 6 3.87 12.85 14.32
N TYR A 7 3.88 12.06 15.38
CA TYR A 7 4.90 12.18 16.43
C TYR A 7 6.28 11.70 15.96
N GLU A 8 6.32 10.75 15.05
CA GLU A 8 7.58 10.12 14.58
C GLU A 8 8.33 10.98 13.55
N ASP A 9 7.62 11.83 12.84
CA ASP A 9 8.22 12.78 11.92
C ASP A 9 8.69 14.03 12.66
N ALA A 10 10.00 14.29 12.66
CA ALA A 10 10.62 15.36 13.45
C ALA A 10 10.16 16.75 12.99
N GLU A 11 9.89 16.93 11.69
CA GLU A 11 9.44 18.22 11.15
C GLU A 11 7.99 18.50 11.56
N THR A 12 7.08 17.55 11.34
CA THR A 12 5.66 17.72 11.76
C THR A 12 5.55 17.84 13.27
N ARG A 13 6.31 17.08 14.04
CA ARG A 13 6.35 17.20 15.51
C ARG A 13 6.76 18.61 15.95
N SER A 14 7.73 19.26 15.27
CA SER A 14 8.17 20.61 15.60
C SER A 14 7.06 21.68 15.45
N PHE A 15 6.02 21.40 14.65
CA PHE A 15 4.89 22.32 14.51
C PHE A 15 4.06 22.46 15.78
N SER A 16 4.14 21.48 16.70
CA SER A 16 3.48 21.57 18.01
C SER A 16 3.91 22.80 18.82
N GLU A 17 5.16 23.25 18.63
CA GLU A 17 5.72 24.42 19.31
C GLU A 17 5.32 25.74 18.63
N LYS A 18 4.86 25.67 17.38
CA LYS A 18 4.55 26.83 16.53
C LYS A 18 3.06 27.13 16.42
N THR A 19 2.20 26.16 16.80
CA THR A 19 0.74 26.30 16.69
C THR A 19 0.12 26.72 18.02
N LYS A 20 -0.97 27.49 17.93
CA LYS A 20 -1.85 27.80 19.08
C LYS A 20 -3.00 26.78 19.23
N ALA A 21 -3.14 25.87 18.27
CA ALA A 21 -4.16 24.81 18.31
C ALA A 21 -3.81 23.76 19.37
N VAL A 22 -4.81 23.08 19.88
CA VAL A 22 -4.60 21.90 20.71
C VAL A 22 -4.00 20.80 19.83
N VAL A 23 -2.84 20.29 20.20
CA VAL A 23 -2.17 19.25 19.43
C VAL A 23 -2.65 17.88 19.88
N LEU A 24 -3.02 17.05 18.90
CA LEU A 24 -3.29 15.64 19.05
C LEU A 24 -2.25 14.87 18.20
N PHE A 25 -1.38 14.11 18.83
CA PHE A 25 -0.39 13.32 18.12
C PHE A 25 -0.94 11.95 17.72
N PHE A 26 -0.36 11.38 16.65
CA PHE A 26 -0.45 9.96 16.38
C PHE A 26 0.94 9.33 16.22
N SER A 27 1.07 8.03 16.53
CA SER A 27 2.33 7.29 16.45
C SER A 27 2.10 5.82 16.10
N SER A 28 2.88 5.31 15.16
CA SER A 28 2.96 3.88 14.84
C SER A 28 4.04 3.14 15.62
N GLN A 29 4.89 3.84 16.41
CA GLN A 29 6.08 3.26 17.02
C GLN A 29 6.05 3.27 18.54
N ARG A 30 5.15 4.03 19.16
CA ARG A 30 5.08 4.15 20.61
C ARG A 30 3.70 4.48 21.14
N LYS A 31 3.45 4.09 22.38
CA LYS A 31 2.27 4.53 23.14
C LYS A 31 2.32 6.03 23.39
N LEU A 32 1.16 6.65 23.39
CA LEU A 32 0.94 8.04 23.75
C LEU A 32 -0.03 8.10 24.94
N ASP A 33 0.24 8.98 25.89
CA ASP A 33 -0.69 9.26 27.01
C ASP A 33 -1.93 10.01 26.53
N ARG A 34 -1.76 10.82 25.46
CA ARG A 34 -2.82 11.52 24.77
C ARG A 34 -2.56 11.45 23.26
N GLY A 35 -3.49 10.86 22.51
CA GLY A 35 -3.35 10.72 21.06
C GLY A 35 -3.84 9.39 20.53
N VAL A 36 -3.52 9.11 19.26
CA VAL A 36 -3.84 7.85 18.59
C VAL A 36 -2.53 7.09 18.36
N TYR A 37 -2.47 5.82 18.73
CA TYR A 37 -1.26 5.04 18.54
C TYR A 37 -1.55 3.59 18.15
N LEU A 38 -0.55 2.96 17.54
CA LEU A 38 -0.54 1.54 17.21
C LEU A 38 0.24 0.78 18.29
N GLU A 39 -0.38 -0.24 18.86
CA GLU A 39 0.26 -1.17 19.78
C GLU A 39 -0.31 -2.58 19.64
N ASN A 40 0.57 -3.58 19.47
CA ASN A 40 0.17 -4.97 19.27
C ASN A 40 -0.90 -5.12 18.19
N ASP A 41 -0.71 -4.45 17.05
CA ASP A 41 -1.62 -4.42 15.91
C ASP A 41 -3.02 -3.83 16.20
N VAL A 42 -3.17 -3.10 17.31
CA VAL A 42 -4.41 -2.40 17.67
C VAL A 42 -4.21 -0.88 17.60
N ILE A 43 -5.04 -0.21 16.80
CA ILE A 43 -5.14 1.25 16.80
C ILE A 43 -5.98 1.67 18.01
N THR A 44 -5.36 2.46 18.88
CA THR A 44 -5.94 2.89 20.17
C THR A 44 -5.91 4.41 20.29
N TYR A 45 -7.00 4.99 20.80
CA TYR A 45 -7.03 6.37 21.26
C TYR A 45 -6.86 6.42 22.77
N ALA A 46 -6.00 7.32 23.25
CA ALA A 46 -5.82 7.58 24.67
C ALA A 46 -6.04 9.07 25.00
N GLU A 47 -6.68 9.33 26.13
CA GLU A 47 -6.84 10.64 26.74
C GLU A 47 -7.16 10.52 28.23
N GLU A 48 -6.49 11.33 29.06
CA GLU A 48 -6.73 11.41 30.50
C GLU A 48 -6.74 10.05 31.22
N GLY A 49 -5.80 9.17 30.86
CA GLY A 49 -5.68 7.84 31.44
C GLY A 49 -6.71 6.82 30.95
N LYS A 50 -7.68 7.24 30.12
CA LYS A 50 -8.62 6.34 29.45
C LYS A 50 -8.05 5.89 28.10
N ARG A 51 -8.31 4.65 27.75
CA ARG A 51 -7.92 4.04 26.46
C ARG A 51 -9.14 3.47 25.78
N VAL A 52 -9.25 3.73 24.50
CA VAL A 52 -10.35 3.26 23.66
C VAL A 52 -9.75 2.61 22.43
N GLU A 53 -9.89 1.30 22.32
CA GLU A 53 -9.51 0.55 21.12
C GLU A 53 -10.42 0.95 19.96
N ILE A 54 -9.82 1.30 18.83
CA ILE A 54 -10.56 1.65 17.61
C ILE A 54 -10.75 0.40 16.75
N CYS A 55 -9.67 -0.27 16.35
CA CYS A 55 -9.71 -1.51 15.58
C CYS A 55 -8.37 -2.24 15.62
N HIS A 56 -8.39 -3.55 15.35
CA HIS A 56 -7.20 -4.31 14.97
C HIS A 56 -6.85 -4.03 13.51
N VAL A 57 -5.57 -4.01 13.14
CA VAL A 57 -5.16 -3.72 11.75
C VAL A 57 -5.68 -4.74 10.75
N ASP A 58 -5.89 -6.00 11.15
CA ASP A 58 -6.47 -7.05 10.30
C ASP A 58 -7.96 -6.80 9.94
N GLU A 59 -8.64 -5.92 10.68
CA GLU A 59 -10.00 -5.51 10.35
C GLU A 59 -10.05 -4.42 9.27
N LEU A 60 -8.87 -3.85 8.92
CA LEU A 60 -8.74 -2.85 7.88
C LEU A 60 -8.55 -3.52 6.52
N LYS A 61 -9.14 -2.93 5.49
CA LYS A 61 -8.86 -3.32 4.09
C LYS A 61 -7.59 -2.70 3.54
N LEU A 62 -6.89 -1.92 4.36
CA LEU A 62 -5.67 -1.20 4.02
C LEU A 62 -4.46 -1.97 4.54
N LEU A 63 -3.40 -2.05 3.76
CA LEU A 63 -2.17 -2.72 4.12
C LEU A 63 -1.03 -1.72 4.34
N GLY A 64 -0.16 -2.05 5.30
CA GLY A 64 1.09 -1.35 5.54
C GLY A 64 1.00 -0.22 6.56
N VAL A 65 2.10 -0.04 7.30
CA VAL A 65 2.20 0.91 8.43
C VAL A 65 1.84 2.34 8.01
N HIS A 66 2.27 2.78 6.82
CA HIS A 66 1.94 4.11 6.32
C HIS A 66 0.43 4.33 6.15
N ASN A 67 -0.33 3.28 5.81
CA ASN A 67 -1.79 3.37 5.76
C ASN A 67 -2.41 3.35 7.16
N TYR A 68 -1.82 2.60 8.11
CA TYR A 68 -2.26 2.65 9.50
C TYR A 68 -2.02 4.04 10.11
N GLU A 69 -0.92 4.70 9.74
CA GLU A 69 -0.66 6.11 10.10
C GLU A 69 -1.71 7.06 9.51
N ASN A 70 -2.10 6.87 8.24
CA ASN A 70 -3.20 7.63 7.63
C ASN A 70 -4.54 7.40 8.36
N VAL A 71 -4.83 6.16 8.75
CA VAL A 71 -6.01 5.83 9.55
C VAL A 71 -5.95 6.50 10.91
N MET A 72 -4.81 6.45 11.60
CA MET A 72 -4.64 7.11 12.91
C MET A 72 -4.81 8.62 12.81
N ALA A 73 -4.28 9.25 11.74
CA ALA A 73 -4.51 10.68 11.49
C ALA A 73 -6.00 11.00 11.29
N ALA A 74 -6.71 10.19 10.48
CA ALA A 74 -8.14 10.33 10.24
C ALA A 74 -8.96 10.12 11.52
N VAL A 75 -8.60 9.12 12.34
CA VAL A 75 -9.21 8.87 13.66
C VAL A 75 -9.02 10.08 14.56
N GLY A 76 -7.80 10.63 14.64
CA GLY A 76 -7.51 11.83 15.45
C GLY A 76 -8.35 13.03 15.02
N MET A 77 -8.50 13.25 13.72
CA MET A 77 -9.37 14.30 13.19
C MET A 77 -10.85 14.07 13.55
N ALA A 78 -11.33 12.83 13.36
CA ALA A 78 -12.74 12.49 13.67
C ALA A 78 -13.05 12.67 15.17
N ILE A 79 -12.12 12.28 16.06
CA ILE A 79 -12.25 12.52 17.51
C ILE A 79 -12.29 14.02 17.82
N ALA A 80 -11.42 14.81 17.19
CA ALA A 80 -11.41 16.26 17.36
C ALA A 80 -12.74 16.93 16.93
N TYR A 81 -13.46 16.33 15.99
CA TYR A 81 -14.80 16.72 15.56
C TYR A 81 -15.93 16.05 16.37
N HIS A 82 -15.59 15.37 17.48
CA HIS A 82 -16.56 14.70 18.36
C HIS A 82 -17.42 13.64 17.65
N VAL A 83 -16.88 13.01 16.60
CA VAL A 83 -17.56 11.88 15.95
C VAL A 83 -17.62 10.71 16.93
N PRO A 84 -18.80 10.08 17.14
CA PRO A 84 -18.90 8.92 18.02
C PRO A 84 -17.93 7.80 17.62
N VAL A 85 -17.24 7.22 18.62
CA VAL A 85 -16.20 6.19 18.39
C VAL A 85 -16.74 5.01 17.57
N GLU A 86 -17.99 4.62 17.80
CA GLU A 86 -18.59 3.51 17.05
C GLU A 86 -18.74 3.83 15.55
N ILE A 87 -19.03 5.08 15.21
CA ILE A 87 -19.07 5.54 13.80
C ILE A 87 -17.65 5.53 13.21
N ILE A 88 -16.64 5.96 13.99
CA ILE A 88 -15.23 5.90 13.57
C ILE A 88 -14.84 4.46 13.26
N ARG A 89 -15.10 3.50 14.18
CA ARG A 89 -14.83 2.08 14.02
C ARG A 89 -15.43 1.51 12.73
N GLN A 90 -16.71 1.75 12.52
CA GLN A 90 -17.42 1.27 11.33
C GLN A 90 -16.84 1.87 10.04
N SER A 91 -16.50 3.16 10.07
CA SER A 91 -15.97 3.87 8.90
C SER A 91 -14.60 3.36 8.49
N VAL A 92 -13.66 3.20 9.45
CA VAL A 92 -12.30 2.74 9.12
C VAL A 92 -12.30 1.28 8.63
N LYS A 93 -13.16 0.40 9.18
CA LYS A 93 -13.30 -0.99 8.73
C LYS A 93 -13.93 -1.11 7.33
N ARG A 94 -14.83 -0.19 6.96
CA ARG A 94 -15.48 -0.17 5.64
C ARG A 94 -14.62 0.45 4.56
N PHE A 95 -13.71 1.35 4.93
CA PHE A 95 -12.92 2.10 3.96
C PHE A 95 -12.00 1.18 3.16
N GLY A 96 -12.27 1.06 1.86
CA GLY A 96 -11.55 0.18 0.93
C GLY A 96 -10.22 0.72 0.41
N GLY A 97 -9.80 1.92 0.86
CA GLY A 97 -8.61 2.59 0.35
C GLY A 97 -8.92 3.60 -0.75
N VAL A 98 -7.85 4.20 -1.28
CA VAL A 98 -7.90 5.05 -2.46
C VAL A 98 -7.74 4.17 -3.68
N GLU A 99 -8.61 4.32 -4.66
CA GLU A 99 -8.58 3.58 -5.92
C GLU A 99 -7.20 3.61 -6.57
N HIS A 100 -6.74 2.49 -7.08
CA HIS A 100 -5.41 2.27 -7.67
C HIS A 100 -4.20 2.45 -6.73
N ARG A 101 -4.40 2.50 -5.40
CA ARG A 101 -3.31 2.58 -4.42
C ARG A 101 -3.39 1.43 -3.42
N ILE A 102 -2.68 0.34 -3.70
CA ILE A 102 -2.73 -0.93 -2.96
C ILE A 102 -4.20 -1.32 -2.67
N GLU A 103 -5.06 -1.04 -3.64
CA GLU A 103 -6.49 -1.29 -3.59
C GLU A 103 -6.75 -2.80 -3.57
N TYR A 104 -7.45 -3.29 -2.54
CA TYR A 104 -7.98 -4.65 -2.57
C TYR A 104 -9.04 -4.76 -3.66
N VAL A 105 -8.84 -5.69 -4.61
CA VAL A 105 -9.78 -5.90 -5.72
C VAL A 105 -10.72 -7.06 -5.42
N CYS A 106 -10.15 -8.25 -5.24
CA CYS A 106 -10.92 -9.47 -4.95
C CYS A 106 -10.00 -10.57 -4.42
N GLU A 107 -10.61 -11.65 -3.94
CA GLU A 107 -9.94 -12.92 -3.67
C GLU A 107 -10.55 -14.01 -4.54
N LYS A 108 -9.72 -14.80 -5.22
CA LYS A 108 -10.10 -15.93 -6.08
C LYS A 108 -9.25 -17.14 -5.71
N ASN A 109 -9.88 -18.24 -5.35
CA ASN A 109 -9.19 -19.49 -4.98
C ASN A 109 -8.11 -19.32 -3.90
N GLY A 110 -8.36 -18.44 -2.91
CA GLY A 110 -7.41 -18.11 -1.83
C GLY A 110 -6.27 -17.15 -2.25
N VAL A 111 -6.20 -16.73 -3.51
CA VAL A 111 -5.27 -15.71 -4.02
C VAL A 111 -5.91 -14.33 -3.94
N VAL A 112 -5.23 -13.39 -3.29
CA VAL A 112 -5.71 -12.00 -3.16
C VAL A 112 -5.09 -11.12 -4.23
N TYR A 113 -5.90 -10.29 -4.86
CA TYR A 113 -5.48 -9.37 -5.92
C TYR A 113 -5.51 -7.92 -5.45
N TYR A 114 -4.35 -7.23 -5.60
CA TYR A 114 -4.20 -5.82 -5.23
C TYR A 114 -3.82 -4.97 -6.45
N ASN A 115 -4.46 -3.80 -6.56
CA ASN A 115 -4.23 -2.83 -7.60
C ASN A 115 -3.48 -1.60 -7.04
N ASP A 116 -2.20 -1.48 -7.39
CA ASP A 116 -1.38 -0.31 -7.12
C ASP A 116 -0.91 0.34 -8.44
N SER A 117 -1.80 0.45 -9.41
CA SER A 117 -1.48 1.05 -10.71
C SER A 117 -0.94 2.49 -10.59
N LYS A 118 -1.24 3.19 -9.49
CA LYS A 118 -0.71 4.51 -9.15
C LYS A 118 0.78 4.49 -8.74
N GLY A 119 1.36 3.32 -8.49
CA GLY A 119 2.79 3.10 -8.27
C GLY A 119 3.61 3.29 -9.54
N THR A 120 3.67 4.53 -10.05
CA THR A 120 4.28 4.90 -11.36
C THR A 120 5.76 5.23 -11.29
N ASN A 121 6.42 4.92 -10.19
CA ASN A 121 7.85 5.07 -9.96
C ASN A 121 8.36 4.03 -8.93
N PRO A 122 9.68 3.78 -8.86
CA PRO A 122 10.26 2.80 -7.95
C PRO A 122 9.94 3.05 -6.48
N ASP A 123 10.00 4.28 -5.99
CA ASP A 123 9.75 4.61 -4.58
C ASP A 123 8.34 4.22 -4.12
N ALA A 124 7.34 4.47 -4.98
CA ALA A 124 5.97 4.07 -4.69
C ALA A 124 5.83 2.53 -4.67
N ALA A 125 6.47 1.84 -5.62
CA ALA A 125 6.42 0.39 -5.71
C ALA A 125 7.16 -0.30 -4.54
N ILE A 126 8.26 0.28 -4.03
CA ILE A 126 8.93 -0.17 -2.80
C ILE A 126 7.95 -0.16 -1.62
N LYS A 127 7.22 0.93 -1.45
CA LYS A 127 6.20 1.04 -0.38
C LYS A 127 5.10 0.02 -0.54
N ALA A 128 4.66 -0.24 -1.78
CA ALA A 128 3.63 -1.24 -2.04
C ALA A 128 4.10 -2.66 -1.68
N ILE A 129 5.32 -3.04 -2.05
CA ILE A 129 5.89 -4.34 -1.68
C ILE A 129 6.11 -4.45 -0.16
N SER A 130 6.60 -3.39 0.48
CA SER A 130 6.78 -3.37 1.93
C SER A 130 5.47 -3.63 2.68
N ALA A 131 4.34 -3.18 2.13
CA ALA A 131 3.01 -3.39 2.69
C ALA A 131 2.49 -4.82 2.53
N MET A 132 3.04 -5.63 1.61
CA MET A 132 2.58 -7.00 1.42
C MET A 132 2.91 -7.89 2.61
N ASN A 133 1.92 -8.64 3.05
CA ASN A 133 1.97 -9.60 4.16
C ASN A 133 1.85 -11.07 3.69
N ARG A 134 1.83 -11.30 2.37
CA ARG A 134 1.75 -12.63 1.74
C ARG A 134 2.85 -12.75 0.67
N PRO A 135 3.30 -13.97 0.33
CA PRO A 135 4.15 -14.17 -0.85
C PRO A 135 3.44 -13.64 -2.10
N THR A 136 4.13 -12.83 -2.90
CA THR A 136 3.49 -11.99 -3.91
C THR A 136 4.03 -12.26 -5.31
N TYR A 137 3.13 -12.42 -6.27
CA TYR A 137 3.38 -12.31 -7.70
C TYR A 137 3.23 -10.85 -8.08
N LEU A 138 4.31 -10.24 -8.56
CA LEU A 138 4.37 -8.81 -8.84
C LEU A 138 4.31 -8.56 -10.35
N ILE A 139 3.35 -7.73 -10.78
CA ILE A 139 3.28 -7.24 -12.16
C ILE A 139 3.93 -5.86 -12.19
N GLY A 140 5.04 -5.74 -12.94
CA GLY A 140 5.85 -4.54 -13.06
C GLY A 140 6.09 -4.12 -14.50
N GLY A 141 6.71 -2.92 -14.68
CA GLY A 141 7.07 -2.40 -15.99
C GLY A 141 6.05 -1.45 -16.61
N GLY A 142 6.43 -0.88 -17.73
CA GLY A 142 5.64 0.14 -18.44
C GLY A 142 6.54 1.06 -19.28
N TYR A 143 6.29 2.37 -19.22
CA TYR A 143 7.05 3.39 -19.94
C TYR A 143 8.33 3.77 -19.19
N ASP A 144 9.45 3.89 -19.90
CA ASP A 144 10.74 4.28 -19.31
C ASP A 144 10.83 5.79 -19.08
N LYS A 145 11.13 6.17 -17.84
CA LYS A 145 11.44 7.55 -17.42
C LYS A 145 12.91 7.68 -17.00
N ASP A 146 13.78 6.83 -17.52
CA ASP A 146 15.20 6.73 -17.14
C ASP A 146 15.42 6.45 -15.65
N ALA A 147 14.49 5.71 -15.02
CA ALA A 147 14.60 5.34 -13.61
C ALA A 147 15.59 4.17 -13.43
N SER A 148 16.24 4.16 -12.24
CA SER A 148 16.95 3.02 -11.71
C SER A 148 15.97 2.09 -10.99
N TYR A 149 16.18 0.78 -11.08
CA TYR A 149 15.29 -0.22 -10.48
C TYR A 149 15.98 -1.09 -9.42
N GLU A 150 17.27 -0.86 -9.14
CA GLU A 150 18.08 -1.68 -8.23
C GLU A 150 17.49 -1.68 -6.82
N GLU A 151 17.18 -0.51 -6.25
CA GLU A 151 16.61 -0.39 -4.90
C GLU A 151 15.24 -1.06 -4.81
N TRP A 152 14.43 -0.94 -5.88
CA TRP A 152 13.13 -1.61 -5.95
C TRP A 152 13.27 -3.14 -5.91
N ILE A 153 14.19 -3.70 -6.73
CA ILE A 153 14.45 -5.15 -6.74
C ILE A 153 15.00 -5.62 -5.38
N GLN A 154 15.93 -4.87 -4.79
CA GLN A 154 16.49 -5.18 -3.48
C GLN A 154 15.45 -5.16 -2.36
N SER A 155 14.42 -4.32 -2.49
CA SER A 155 13.32 -4.24 -1.51
C SER A 155 12.39 -5.46 -1.49
N PHE A 156 12.58 -6.44 -2.39
CA PHE A 156 11.74 -7.64 -2.44
C PHE A 156 11.86 -8.50 -1.19
N GLU A 157 13.03 -8.59 -0.57
CA GLU A 157 13.28 -9.24 0.74
C GLU A 157 12.61 -10.60 0.91
N GLY A 158 12.54 -11.39 -0.16
CA GLY A 158 11.86 -12.69 -0.18
C GLY A 158 10.33 -12.66 -0.25
N LYS A 159 9.70 -11.49 -0.25
CA LYS A 159 8.24 -11.35 -0.40
C LYS A 159 7.77 -11.61 -1.83
N VAL A 160 8.56 -11.23 -2.84
CA VAL A 160 8.21 -11.43 -4.25
C VAL A 160 8.61 -12.83 -4.68
N ARG A 161 7.61 -13.63 -5.08
CA ARG A 161 7.81 -14.98 -5.63
C ARG A 161 8.18 -14.95 -7.10
N LYS A 162 7.57 -14.05 -7.84
CA LYS A 162 7.76 -13.90 -9.27
C LYS A 162 7.50 -12.47 -9.71
N LEU A 163 8.34 -11.97 -10.59
CA LEU A 163 8.17 -10.67 -11.21
C LEU A 163 7.76 -10.87 -12.68
N VAL A 164 6.54 -10.47 -13.02
CA VAL A 164 6.00 -10.50 -14.38
C VAL A 164 6.07 -9.10 -14.96
N LEU A 165 6.80 -8.94 -16.06
CA LEU A 165 7.19 -7.64 -16.61
C LEU A 165 6.50 -7.37 -17.94
N ILE A 166 5.94 -6.16 -18.07
CA ILE A 166 5.26 -5.68 -19.27
C ILE A 166 5.85 -4.35 -19.77
N GLY A 167 5.52 -4.02 -20.99
CA GLY A 167 5.84 -2.71 -21.58
C GLY A 167 7.30 -2.51 -21.95
N GLN A 168 7.66 -1.25 -22.21
CA GLN A 168 8.96 -0.85 -22.76
C GLN A 168 10.14 -1.21 -21.85
N THR A 169 9.94 -1.21 -20.54
CA THR A 169 11.02 -1.41 -19.55
C THR A 169 11.26 -2.88 -19.20
N LYS A 170 10.50 -3.83 -19.77
CA LYS A 170 10.51 -5.22 -19.34
C LYS A 170 11.90 -5.88 -19.40
N GLU A 171 12.66 -5.68 -20.46
CA GLU A 171 14.01 -6.23 -20.63
C GLU A 171 15.00 -5.56 -19.68
N LYS A 172 14.97 -4.22 -19.55
CA LYS A 172 15.83 -3.43 -18.65
C LYS A 172 15.65 -3.87 -17.20
N ILE A 173 14.39 -4.03 -16.76
CA ILE A 173 14.10 -4.46 -15.38
C ILE A 173 14.51 -5.91 -15.17
N ALA A 174 14.29 -6.82 -16.13
CA ALA A 174 14.70 -8.21 -16.02
C ALA A 174 16.23 -8.37 -15.90
N GLU A 175 16.99 -7.57 -16.66
CA GLU A 175 18.45 -7.55 -16.57
C GLU A 175 18.90 -7.00 -15.20
N THR A 176 18.31 -5.90 -14.74
CA THR A 176 18.56 -5.34 -13.39
C THR A 176 18.24 -6.36 -12.30
N ALA A 177 17.11 -7.06 -12.40
CA ALA A 177 16.72 -8.10 -11.45
C ALA A 177 17.77 -9.22 -11.38
N LYS A 178 18.25 -9.69 -12.53
CA LYS A 178 19.31 -10.70 -12.61
C LYS A 178 20.61 -10.21 -11.96
N LEU A 179 21.02 -8.97 -12.21
CA LEU A 179 22.22 -8.37 -11.61
C LEU A 179 22.11 -8.25 -10.09
N CYS A 180 20.89 -8.00 -9.57
CA CYS A 180 20.59 -7.96 -8.13
C CYS A 180 20.37 -9.37 -7.53
N GLY A 181 20.52 -10.44 -8.30
CA GLY A 181 20.38 -11.84 -7.82
C GLY A 181 18.95 -12.37 -7.83
N PHE A 182 17.97 -11.63 -8.37
CA PHE A 182 16.59 -12.10 -8.52
C PHE A 182 16.36 -12.67 -9.91
N ASN A 183 16.15 -14.01 -9.99
CA ASN A 183 16.07 -14.73 -11.27
C ASN A 183 14.65 -15.15 -11.67
N ASP A 184 13.67 -14.97 -10.78
CA ASP A 184 12.28 -15.38 -10.98
C ASP A 184 11.48 -14.32 -11.75
N THR A 185 11.92 -14.03 -12.99
CA THR A 185 11.28 -13.04 -13.88
C THR A 185 10.61 -13.74 -15.08
N ILE A 186 9.47 -13.18 -15.52
CA ILE A 186 8.77 -13.57 -16.75
C ILE A 186 8.46 -12.30 -17.54
N LEU A 187 8.73 -12.30 -18.85
CA LEU A 187 8.33 -11.23 -19.76
C LEU A 187 6.95 -11.57 -20.34
N ALA A 188 6.06 -10.60 -20.34
CA ALA A 188 4.74 -10.70 -20.95
C ALA A 188 4.52 -9.56 -21.95
N ASP A 189 3.69 -9.78 -22.96
CA ASP A 189 3.45 -8.81 -24.02
C ASP A 189 2.27 -7.89 -23.72
N SER A 190 1.44 -8.25 -22.72
CA SER A 190 0.28 -7.45 -22.31
C SER A 190 -0.03 -7.63 -20.83
N LEU A 191 -0.87 -6.74 -20.29
CA LEU A 191 -1.42 -6.88 -18.95
C LEU A 191 -2.33 -8.12 -18.83
N ASP A 192 -3.06 -8.44 -19.88
CA ASP A 192 -3.93 -9.63 -19.97
C ASP A 192 -3.09 -10.91 -19.79
N GLU A 193 -1.97 -11.01 -20.50
CA GLU A 193 -1.05 -12.12 -20.36
C GLU A 193 -0.41 -12.16 -18.96
N ALA A 194 0.04 -11.04 -18.44
CA ALA A 194 0.63 -10.96 -17.10
C ALA A 194 -0.34 -11.43 -16.01
N VAL A 195 -1.61 -11.00 -16.06
CA VAL A 195 -2.66 -11.47 -15.13
C VAL A 195 -2.91 -12.96 -15.31
N SER A 196 -2.98 -13.46 -16.55
CA SER A 196 -3.15 -14.90 -16.84
C SER A 196 -1.98 -15.74 -16.29
N ILE A 197 -0.75 -15.27 -16.40
CA ILE A 197 0.44 -15.95 -15.86
C ILE A 197 0.34 -16.00 -14.32
N CYS A 198 0.09 -14.85 -13.68
CA CYS A 198 -0.02 -14.77 -12.23
C CYS A 198 -1.14 -15.65 -11.70
N SER A 199 -2.35 -15.59 -12.28
CA SER A 199 -3.51 -16.35 -11.81
C SER A 199 -3.34 -17.86 -11.92
N LYS A 200 -2.58 -18.34 -12.93
CA LYS A 200 -2.29 -19.77 -13.11
C LYS A 200 -1.21 -20.31 -12.18
N GLN A 201 -0.29 -19.47 -11.73
CA GLN A 201 0.86 -19.88 -10.95
C GLN A 201 0.70 -19.60 -9.44
N ALA A 202 -0.01 -18.54 -9.08
CA ALA A 202 -0.26 -18.19 -7.68
C ALA A 202 -1.15 -19.25 -7.00
N LYS A 203 -0.88 -19.50 -5.72
CA LYS A 203 -1.56 -20.52 -4.90
C LYS A 203 -2.32 -19.88 -3.76
N ASP A 204 -3.17 -20.67 -3.13
CA ASP A 204 -3.86 -20.30 -1.89
C ASP A 204 -2.88 -19.73 -0.86
N GLY A 205 -3.24 -18.61 -0.23
CA GLY A 205 -2.41 -17.86 0.72
C GLY A 205 -1.44 -16.86 0.08
N GLU A 206 -1.33 -16.80 -1.26
CA GLU A 206 -0.48 -15.85 -1.97
C GLU A 206 -1.26 -14.62 -2.47
N ALA A 207 -0.54 -13.62 -2.99
CA ALA A 207 -1.13 -12.43 -3.56
C ALA A 207 -0.62 -12.15 -4.98
N VAL A 208 -1.43 -11.45 -5.78
CA VAL A 208 -1.04 -10.82 -7.05
C VAL A 208 -1.14 -9.31 -6.88
N LEU A 209 -0.03 -8.62 -7.09
CA LEU A 209 0.05 -7.16 -6.97
C LEU A 209 0.41 -6.54 -8.32
N LEU A 210 -0.45 -5.67 -8.83
CA LEU A 210 -0.07 -4.73 -9.88
C LEU A 210 0.57 -3.51 -9.22
N SER A 211 1.91 -3.40 -9.23
CA SER A 211 2.66 -2.21 -8.78
C SER A 211 3.83 -1.96 -9.73
N PRO A 212 3.57 -1.20 -10.79
CA PRO A 212 4.38 -1.22 -12.00
C PRO A 212 5.78 -0.61 -11.89
N ALA A 213 6.04 0.24 -10.90
CA ALA A 213 7.25 1.07 -10.79
C ALA A 213 7.48 2.00 -12.00
N CYS A 214 6.58 1.98 -12.98
CA CYS A 214 6.67 2.68 -14.26
C CYS A 214 5.38 3.40 -14.62
N ALA A 215 5.49 4.46 -15.44
CA ALA A 215 4.31 5.11 -16.01
C ALA A 215 3.57 4.14 -16.95
N SER A 216 2.28 4.42 -17.16
CA SER A 216 1.40 3.58 -17.99
C SER A 216 1.46 3.92 -19.48
N TRP A 217 2.13 5.03 -19.84
CA TRP A 217 2.16 5.53 -21.22
C TRP A 217 2.69 4.52 -22.23
N GLY A 218 2.21 4.63 -23.45
CA GLY A 218 2.56 3.70 -24.53
C GLY A 218 1.73 2.42 -24.56
N MET A 219 1.18 1.99 -23.40
CA MET A 219 0.26 0.85 -23.33
C MET A 219 -1.16 1.30 -22.93
N PHE A 220 -1.28 2.33 -22.08
CA PHE A 220 -2.53 2.87 -21.55
C PHE A 220 -2.49 4.39 -21.57
N LYS A 221 -3.66 5.02 -21.63
CA LYS A 221 -3.81 6.47 -21.61
C LYS A 221 -3.31 7.10 -20.31
N ASN A 222 -3.56 6.45 -19.19
CA ASN A 222 -3.18 6.87 -17.85
C ASN A 222 -3.11 5.66 -16.90
N TYR A 223 -2.73 5.87 -15.64
CA TYR A 223 -2.65 4.80 -14.65
C TYR A 223 -4.02 4.29 -14.23
N GLU A 224 -5.05 5.12 -14.30
CA GLU A 224 -6.43 4.74 -14.00
C GLU A 224 -6.90 3.67 -15.00
N GLU A 225 -6.76 3.90 -16.29
CA GLU A 225 -7.13 2.92 -17.33
C GLU A 225 -6.39 1.58 -17.14
N ARG A 226 -5.09 1.62 -16.83
CA ARG A 226 -4.33 0.40 -16.51
C ARG A 226 -4.88 -0.32 -15.29
N GLY A 227 -5.21 0.42 -14.24
CA GLY A 227 -5.77 -0.14 -13.01
C GLY A 227 -7.19 -0.68 -13.21
N ASP A 228 -8.03 0.00 -13.98
CA ASP A 228 -9.37 -0.47 -14.32
C ASP A 228 -9.32 -1.74 -15.17
N LYS A 229 -8.42 -1.78 -16.15
CA LYS A 229 -8.21 -3.00 -16.95
C LYS A 229 -7.74 -4.17 -16.09
N PHE A 230 -6.85 -3.95 -15.12
CA PHE A 230 -6.45 -4.98 -14.17
C PHE A 230 -7.64 -5.49 -13.35
N LYS A 231 -8.47 -4.59 -12.81
CA LYS A 231 -9.68 -4.95 -12.06
C LYS A 231 -10.66 -5.75 -12.90
N GLU A 232 -10.87 -5.34 -14.16
CA GLU A 232 -11.71 -6.08 -15.12
C GLU A 232 -11.20 -7.52 -15.31
N LEU A 233 -9.89 -7.68 -15.59
CA LEU A 233 -9.28 -8.98 -15.84
C LEU A 233 -9.36 -9.91 -14.63
N VAL A 234 -9.04 -9.42 -13.42
CA VAL A 234 -9.05 -10.28 -12.23
C VAL A 234 -10.47 -10.60 -11.77
N ASN A 235 -11.46 -9.74 -12.03
CA ASN A 235 -12.86 -10.06 -11.74
C ASN A 235 -13.45 -11.10 -12.69
N ALA A 236 -12.90 -11.21 -13.89
CA ALA A 236 -13.32 -12.18 -14.91
C ALA A 236 -12.70 -13.59 -14.75
N LEU A 237 -11.73 -13.79 -13.81
CA LEU A 237 -11.12 -15.09 -13.49
C LEU A 237 -12.14 -16.11 -12.85
#